data_688e68f4c547a852d87c795964c935be
#
_entry.id   688e68f4c547a852d87c795964c935be
#
_cell.length_a   1.000
_cell.length_b   1.000
_cell.length_c   1.000
_cell.angle_alpha   90.00
_cell.angle_beta   90.00
_cell.angle_gamma   90.00
#
_symmetry.space_group_name_H-M   'P 1'
#
loop_
_entity.id
_entity.type
_entity.pdbx_description
1 polymer ?
#
loop_
_entity_poly.entity_id
_entity_poly.type
_entity_poly.pdbx_seq_one_letter_code
_entity_poly.pdbx_strand_id
1 'polypeptide(L)'
;CAARPGPEVLAPDAGALPAGARIVQVLTVTTRAPDAQSPGAYGATRATSPNWLEYEVSVPPGHKPGRIEWPDGASDATKNFTVRKQTELSREGFAGRLPRSGVGLYIHGFNTRYQEALYRAVQLSVDAHLEGAPVLFTWPSAGNAGAYLADRDASDFSRAALADLLGLLTKNRRSSEPVPVLAHSMGARLTMETLVQLRLAGRGAVLDRIELVLAAPDIDIDLFRAQMATLGRMKHPITVLVSSDDPALKLSSRLAARRMRLGLADVHDPAIQRLAVETGIRIVDITDITTNDSAHSRYVGLLSGEAGAMDNNTLFGGMRQAGAFVFNQVGGVFTGIGGALTE
;
A
#
# COMPACT_ATOMS: atom_id res chain seq x y z
N CYS A 1 21.08 -3.75 -15.18
CA CYS A 1 20.08 -3.81 -14.09
C CYS A 1 20.86 -3.87 -12.78
N ALA A 2 20.67 -2.94 -11.88
CA ALA A 2 21.21 -3.04 -10.53
C ALA A 2 20.67 -4.32 -9.86
N ALA A 3 21.50 -5.00 -9.06
CA ALA A 3 21.07 -6.15 -8.31
C ALA A 3 19.98 -5.73 -7.29
N ARG A 4 18.97 -6.56 -7.09
CA ARG A 4 17.95 -6.28 -6.06
C ARG A 4 18.61 -6.39 -4.67
N PRO A 5 18.28 -5.49 -3.72
CA PRO A 5 18.88 -5.49 -2.40
C PRO A 5 18.62 -6.84 -1.69
N GLY A 6 19.65 -7.38 -1.07
CA GLY A 6 19.56 -8.56 -0.22
C GLY A 6 19.15 -8.20 1.22
N PRO A 7 19.06 -9.20 2.11
CA PRO A 7 18.69 -8.98 3.51
C PRO A 7 19.74 -8.20 4.32
N GLU A 8 20.97 -8.07 3.83
CA GLU A 8 22.05 -7.31 4.47
C GLU A 8 21.71 -5.85 4.73
N VAL A 9 20.82 -5.24 3.91
CA VAL A 9 20.37 -3.86 4.09
C VAL A 9 19.50 -3.65 5.34
N LEU A 10 19.09 -4.74 6.00
CA LEU A 10 18.32 -4.69 7.25
C LEU A 10 19.25 -4.70 8.49
N ALA A 11 20.55 -4.91 8.31
CA ALA A 11 21.49 -4.88 9.41
C ALA A 11 21.51 -3.49 10.07
N PRO A 12 21.29 -3.39 11.40
CA PRO A 12 21.27 -2.11 12.07
C PRO A 12 22.65 -1.42 12.00
N ASP A 13 22.63 -0.16 11.56
CA ASP A 13 23.81 0.70 11.58
C ASP A 13 23.81 1.57 12.86
N ALA A 14 24.80 1.35 13.72
CA ALA A 14 25.00 2.11 14.95
C ALA A 14 25.85 3.39 14.78
N GLY A 15 26.27 3.74 13.55
CA GLY A 15 27.04 4.95 13.25
C GLY A 15 26.32 6.23 13.68
N ALA A 16 27.01 7.37 13.68
CA ALA A 16 26.42 8.65 14.00
C ALA A 16 25.29 9.00 12.99
N LEU A 17 24.20 9.56 13.48
CA LEU A 17 23.15 10.07 12.60
C LEU A 17 23.61 11.36 11.92
N PRO A 18 23.63 11.46 10.58
CA PRO A 18 24.05 12.67 9.90
C PRO A 18 23.07 13.82 10.16
N ALA A 19 23.60 15.05 10.19
CA ALA A 19 22.78 16.24 10.31
C ALA A 19 21.76 16.31 9.15
N GLY A 20 20.51 16.58 9.45
CA GLY A 20 19.43 16.65 8.48
C GLY A 20 18.82 15.29 8.09
N ALA A 21 19.33 14.16 8.59
CA ALA A 21 18.65 12.88 8.42
C ALA A 21 17.33 12.84 9.22
N ARG A 22 16.35 12.14 8.69
CA ARG A 22 15.04 11.94 9.34
C ARG A 22 14.95 10.51 9.85
N ILE A 23 14.48 10.31 11.09
CA ILE A 23 14.14 9.00 11.62
C ILE A 23 12.65 8.77 11.42
N VAL A 24 12.31 7.65 10.81
CA VAL A 24 10.94 7.16 10.66
C VAL A 24 10.77 5.90 11.50
N GLN A 25 9.80 5.92 12.41
CA GLN A 25 9.39 4.73 13.16
C GLN A 25 8.33 3.99 12.37
N VAL A 26 8.60 2.74 11.99
CA VAL A 26 7.68 1.88 11.24
C VAL A 26 7.22 0.73 12.11
N LEU A 27 5.91 0.63 12.30
CA LEU A 27 5.32 -0.53 12.93
C LEU A 27 5.02 -1.59 11.86
N THR A 28 5.54 -2.80 12.04
CA THR A 28 5.44 -3.85 11.02
C THR A 28 4.78 -5.10 11.57
N VAL A 29 3.83 -5.64 10.81
CA VAL A 29 3.26 -6.97 11.04
C VAL A 29 3.60 -7.86 9.86
N THR A 30 4.16 -9.02 10.14
CA THR A 30 4.53 -9.96 9.07
C THR A 30 4.09 -11.39 9.35
N THR A 31 3.58 -12.03 8.31
CA THR A 31 3.29 -13.49 8.30
C THR A 31 4.43 -14.30 7.69
N ARG A 32 5.58 -13.67 7.46
CA ARG A 32 6.82 -14.32 7.06
C ARG A 32 7.51 -14.96 8.27
N ALA A 33 8.11 -16.11 8.10
CA ALA A 33 9.01 -16.67 9.10
C ALA A 33 10.36 -15.91 9.10
N PRO A 34 11.03 -15.81 10.27
CA PRO A 34 12.41 -15.35 10.34
C PRO A 34 13.29 -16.14 9.37
N ASP A 35 14.25 -15.46 8.77
CA ASP A 35 15.22 -16.10 7.87
C ASP A 35 16.36 -16.72 8.73
N ALA A 36 16.51 -18.03 8.63
CA ALA A 36 17.54 -18.76 9.39
C ALA A 36 18.97 -18.41 8.96
N GLN A 37 19.16 -17.90 7.74
CA GLN A 37 20.47 -17.54 7.18
C GLN A 37 20.82 -16.07 7.37
N SER A 38 19.85 -15.23 7.70
CA SER A 38 20.00 -13.79 7.80
C SER A 38 19.30 -13.26 9.06
N PRO A 39 19.97 -13.27 10.22
CA PRO A 39 19.38 -12.79 11.48
C PRO A 39 18.77 -11.40 11.35
N GLY A 40 17.55 -11.23 11.86
CA GLY A 40 16.80 -9.98 11.75
C GLY A 40 16.03 -9.79 10.43
N ALA A 41 16.23 -10.66 9.45
CA ALA A 41 15.45 -10.68 8.21
C ALA A 41 14.28 -11.68 8.26
N TYR A 42 13.35 -11.52 7.32
CA TYR A 42 12.17 -12.37 7.17
C TYR A 42 12.09 -12.89 5.73
N GLY A 43 12.01 -14.21 5.59
CA GLY A 43 12.06 -14.90 4.30
C GLY A 43 10.70 -15.00 3.60
N ALA A 44 10.61 -15.91 2.63
CA ALA A 44 9.38 -16.23 1.92
C ALA A 44 8.57 -17.36 2.57
N THR A 45 9.12 -18.01 3.61
CA THR A 45 8.43 -19.07 4.36
C THR A 45 7.32 -18.46 5.23
N ARG A 46 6.21 -19.17 5.36
CA ARG A 46 5.06 -18.78 6.19
C ARG A 46 5.35 -19.02 7.67
N ALA A 47 5.12 -18.02 8.50
CA ALA A 47 5.17 -18.16 9.96
C ALA A 47 3.90 -18.85 10.47
N THR A 48 4.01 -19.56 11.60
CA THR A 48 2.85 -20.15 12.30
C THR A 48 1.96 -19.13 12.97
N SER A 49 2.54 -17.99 13.34
CA SER A 49 1.85 -16.83 13.91
C SER A 49 2.49 -15.55 13.38
N PRO A 50 1.75 -14.43 13.32
CA PRO A 50 2.33 -13.16 12.88
C PRO A 50 3.44 -12.69 13.81
N ASN A 51 4.49 -12.12 13.24
CA ASN A 51 5.54 -11.41 13.97
C ASN A 51 5.19 -9.91 13.98
N TRP A 52 5.39 -9.28 15.12
CA TRP A 52 5.11 -7.87 15.39
C TRP A 52 6.41 -7.15 15.67
N LEU A 53 6.68 -6.07 14.96
CA LEU A 53 7.99 -5.42 14.98
C LEU A 53 7.85 -3.90 14.95
N GLU A 54 8.88 -3.24 15.45
CA GLU A 54 9.11 -1.82 15.27
C GLU A 54 10.50 -1.63 14.69
N TYR A 55 10.57 -0.77 13.65
CA TYR A 55 11.83 -0.34 13.05
C TYR A 55 12.03 1.15 13.25
N GLU A 56 13.26 1.56 13.49
CA GLU A 56 13.72 2.91 13.29
C GLU A 56 14.56 2.93 12.01
N VAL A 57 14.12 3.68 11.00
CA VAL A 57 14.82 3.79 9.71
C VAL A 57 15.25 5.23 9.49
N SER A 58 16.52 5.42 9.22
CA SER A 58 17.08 6.72 8.83
C SER A 58 16.89 6.95 7.35
N VAL A 59 16.34 8.10 7.00
CA VAL A 59 16.24 8.63 5.62
C VAL A 59 17.35 9.65 5.43
N PRO A 60 18.16 9.55 4.36
CA PRO A 60 19.32 10.42 4.17
C PRO A 60 18.91 11.88 3.95
N PRO A 61 19.79 12.86 4.30
CA PRO A 61 19.49 14.29 4.08
C PRO A 61 19.22 14.66 2.64
N GLY A 62 19.79 13.93 1.69
CA GLY A 62 19.65 14.15 0.25
C GLY A 62 18.53 13.33 -0.40
N HIS A 63 17.59 12.78 0.38
CA HIS A 63 16.48 12.02 -0.14
C HIS A 63 15.69 12.76 -1.23
N LYS A 64 15.36 12.03 -2.30
CA LYS A 64 14.55 12.55 -3.41
C LYS A 64 13.19 11.84 -3.42
N PRO A 65 12.07 12.57 -3.41
CA PRO A 65 10.76 11.97 -3.53
C PRO A 65 10.66 10.96 -4.67
N GLY A 66 9.87 9.91 -4.49
CA GLY A 66 9.70 8.83 -5.47
C GLY A 66 10.82 7.79 -5.49
N ARG A 67 11.92 7.99 -4.75
CA ARG A 67 13.07 7.09 -4.75
C ARG A 67 13.30 6.41 -3.41
N ILE A 68 13.96 5.27 -3.45
CA ILE A 68 14.59 4.65 -2.30
C ILE A 68 16.09 4.64 -2.59
N GLU A 69 16.85 5.36 -1.79
CA GLU A 69 18.30 5.39 -1.89
C GLU A 69 18.86 4.10 -1.27
N TRP A 70 18.99 3.06 -2.11
CA TRP A 70 19.50 1.75 -1.70
C TRP A 70 20.99 1.80 -1.42
N PRO A 71 21.49 1.08 -0.38
CA PRO A 71 22.93 0.87 -0.21
C PRO A 71 23.51 0.08 -1.40
N ASP A 72 24.68 0.51 -1.85
CA ASP A 72 25.55 -0.25 -2.75
C ASP A 72 26.76 -0.72 -1.94
N GLY A 73 26.64 -1.88 -1.30
CA GLY A 73 27.58 -2.40 -0.30
C GLY A 73 27.18 -2.04 1.13
N ALA A 74 28.11 -1.54 1.93
CA ALA A 74 27.84 -1.15 3.31
C ALA A 74 26.85 0.02 3.40
N SER A 75 25.94 0.00 4.37
CA SER A 75 24.99 1.08 4.61
C SER A 75 25.72 2.37 5.00
N ASP A 76 25.29 3.49 4.45
CA ASP A 76 25.79 4.85 4.72
C ASP A 76 24.58 5.78 4.93
N ALA A 77 24.31 6.11 6.19
CA ALA A 77 23.17 6.95 6.56
C ALA A 77 23.22 8.37 5.96
N THR A 78 24.36 8.80 5.42
CA THR A 78 24.47 10.09 4.71
C THR A 78 23.89 10.02 3.30
N LYS A 79 23.76 8.82 2.71
CA LYS A 79 23.38 8.60 1.30
C LYS A 79 22.21 7.66 1.11
N ASN A 80 21.98 6.72 2.08
CA ASN A 80 21.07 5.61 1.91
C ASN A 80 20.02 5.55 3.02
N PHE A 81 18.88 4.93 2.73
CA PHE A 81 18.00 4.42 3.77
C PHE A 81 18.76 3.39 4.61
N THR A 82 18.64 3.50 5.93
CA THR A 82 19.42 2.67 6.84
C THR A 82 18.59 2.27 8.04
N VAL A 83 18.50 0.98 8.34
CA VAL A 83 17.89 0.51 9.59
C VAL A 83 18.80 0.92 10.76
N ARG A 84 18.24 1.60 11.75
CA ARG A 84 18.93 2.02 12.95
C ARG A 84 18.66 1.08 14.12
N LYS A 85 17.43 0.57 14.16
CA LYS A 85 16.99 -0.33 15.22
C LYS A 85 15.88 -1.22 14.73
N GLN A 86 15.86 -2.45 15.21
CA GLN A 86 14.76 -3.39 15.08
C GLN A 86 14.38 -3.89 16.47
N THR A 87 13.09 -3.92 16.77
CA THR A 87 12.57 -4.40 18.05
C THR A 87 11.41 -5.36 17.78
N GLU A 88 11.52 -6.56 18.31
CA GLU A 88 10.40 -7.50 18.33
C GLU A 88 9.43 -7.10 19.44
N LEU A 89 8.15 -7.18 19.14
CA LEU A 89 7.07 -6.78 20.05
C LEU A 89 6.10 -7.96 20.26
N SER A 90 5.44 -7.98 21.41
CA SER A 90 4.20 -8.73 21.51
C SER A 90 3.08 -7.97 20.78
N ARG A 91 1.97 -8.64 20.50
CA ARG A 91 0.78 -8.01 19.90
C ARG A 91 0.26 -6.83 20.76
N GLU A 92 0.29 -7.00 22.07
CA GLU A 92 -0.09 -5.97 23.05
C GLU A 92 0.92 -4.81 23.07
N GLY A 93 2.23 -5.13 23.00
CA GLY A 93 3.30 -4.14 22.87
C GLY A 93 3.15 -3.31 21.61
N PHE A 94 2.84 -3.94 20.48
CA PHE A 94 2.54 -3.25 19.22
C PHE A 94 1.32 -2.33 19.36
N ALA A 95 0.23 -2.82 19.98
CA ALA A 95 -0.97 -2.01 20.21
C ALA A 95 -0.67 -0.77 21.06
N GLY A 96 0.21 -0.90 22.07
CA GLY A 96 0.67 0.20 22.91
C GLY A 96 1.53 1.24 22.20
N ARG A 97 2.17 0.87 21.07
CA ARG A 97 2.99 1.77 20.24
C ARG A 97 2.19 2.54 19.19
N LEU A 98 0.96 2.10 18.90
CA LEU A 98 0.11 2.78 17.93
C LEU A 98 -0.21 4.20 18.40
N PRO A 99 0.11 5.24 17.61
CA PRO A 99 -0.30 6.59 17.93
C PRO A 99 -1.83 6.71 17.83
N ARG A 100 -2.40 7.65 18.57
CA ARG A 100 -3.85 7.87 18.59
C ARG A 100 -4.41 8.50 17.31
N SER A 101 -3.55 9.10 16.49
CA SER A 101 -3.83 9.73 15.19
C SER A 101 -2.67 9.48 14.24
N GLY A 102 -2.86 9.75 12.94
CA GLY A 102 -1.79 9.71 11.95
C GLY A 102 -1.25 8.32 11.63
N VAL A 103 -2.08 7.26 11.68
CA VAL A 103 -1.68 5.90 11.27
C VAL A 103 -2.07 5.69 9.82
N GLY A 104 -1.15 5.22 8.98
CA GLY A 104 -1.42 4.77 7.61
C GLY A 104 -0.89 3.36 7.40
N LEU A 105 -1.70 2.46 6.81
CA LEU A 105 -1.33 1.08 6.52
C LEU A 105 -0.93 0.91 5.07
N TYR A 106 0.24 0.33 4.82
CA TYR A 106 0.68 -0.10 3.50
C TYR A 106 0.73 -1.63 3.39
N ILE A 107 0.22 -2.19 2.28
CA ILE A 107 0.25 -3.61 1.94
C ILE A 107 0.88 -3.77 0.55
N HIS A 108 2.03 -4.45 0.49
CA HIS A 108 2.80 -4.61 -0.74
C HIS A 108 2.19 -5.62 -1.72
N GLY A 109 2.66 -5.59 -2.97
CA GLY A 109 2.25 -6.46 -4.05
C GLY A 109 3.07 -7.75 -4.19
N PHE A 110 2.86 -8.43 -5.32
CA PHE A 110 3.60 -9.60 -5.78
C PHE A 110 5.09 -9.30 -5.98
N ASN A 111 5.92 -10.34 -5.89
CA ASN A 111 7.36 -10.28 -6.16
C ASN A 111 8.10 -9.23 -5.32
N THR A 112 7.70 -9.06 -4.06
CA THR A 112 8.29 -8.08 -3.14
C THR A 112 9.01 -8.80 -2.00
N ARG A 113 10.29 -8.49 -1.81
CA ARG A 113 11.08 -8.96 -0.66
C ARG A 113 10.76 -8.14 0.59
N TYR A 114 11.08 -8.66 1.76
CA TYR A 114 10.78 -8.00 3.04
C TYR A 114 11.38 -6.59 3.13
N GLN A 115 12.69 -6.45 2.84
CA GLN A 115 13.38 -5.17 2.87
C GLN A 115 12.83 -4.16 1.88
N GLU A 116 12.36 -4.63 0.72
CA GLU A 116 11.73 -3.77 -0.29
C GLU A 116 10.40 -3.22 0.21
N ALA A 117 9.61 -4.05 0.90
CA ALA A 117 8.35 -3.61 1.51
C ALA A 117 8.59 -2.61 2.64
N LEU A 118 9.59 -2.86 3.50
CA LEU A 118 9.93 -1.97 4.62
C LEU A 118 10.35 -0.58 4.13
N TYR A 119 11.32 -0.53 3.22
CA TYR A 119 11.83 0.77 2.73
C TYR A 119 10.79 1.50 1.87
N ARG A 120 9.92 0.76 1.16
CA ARG A 120 8.78 1.38 0.46
C ARG A 120 7.78 2.02 1.44
N ALA A 121 7.49 1.38 2.56
CA ALA A 121 6.61 1.97 3.57
C ALA A 121 7.21 3.26 4.17
N VAL A 122 8.52 3.27 4.42
CA VAL A 122 9.25 4.48 4.87
C VAL A 122 9.18 5.58 3.82
N GLN A 123 9.56 5.27 2.57
CA GLN A 123 9.56 6.22 1.46
C GLN A 123 8.17 6.85 1.27
N LEU A 124 7.11 6.05 1.19
CA LEU A 124 5.74 6.55 1.05
C LEU A 124 5.33 7.47 2.20
N SER A 125 5.73 7.13 3.43
CA SER A 125 5.46 7.96 4.62
C SER A 125 6.14 9.33 4.55
N VAL A 126 7.39 9.35 4.10
CA VAL A 126 8.18 10.59 3.99
C VAL A 126 7.66 11.47 2.86
N ASP A 127 7.43 10.88 1.69
CA ASP A 127 7.01 11.60 0.48
C ASP A 127 5.61 12.16 0.61
N ALA A 128 4.73 11.41 1.26
CA ALA A 128 3.36 11.87 1.50
C ALA A 128 3.21 12.71 2.78
N HIS A 129 4.32 13.08 3.43
CA HIS A 129 4.32 13.87 4.67
C HIS A 129 3.36 13.31 5.74
N LEU A 130 3.36 11.99 5.92
CA LEU A 130 2.49 11.34 6.91
C LEU A 130 2.87 11.81 8.32
N GLU A 131 1.95 12.49 8.97
CA GLU A 131 2.09 12.87 10.38
C GLU A 131 1.73 11.66 11.27
N GLY A 132 2.72 10.88 11.67
CA GLY A 132 2.50 9.75 12.56
C GLY A 132 3.31 8.52 12.19
N ALA A 133 2.79 7.33 12.51
CA ALA A 133 3.50 6.09 12.28
C ALA A 133 2.97 5.37 11.04
N PRO A 134 3.80 5.15 10.01
CA PRO A 134 3.49 4.19 8.97
C PRO A 134 3.41 2.78 9.58
N VAL A 135 2.40 2.04 9.18
CA VAL A 135 2.24 0.62 9.47
C VAL A 135 2.44 -0.17 8.21
N LEU A 136 3.31 -1.17 8.24
CA LEU A 136 3.52 -2.11 7.17
C LEU A 136 2.86 -3.44 7.51
N PHE A 137 2.03 -3.96 6.62
CA PHE A 137 1.68 -5.38 6.60
C PHE A 137 2.44 -6.07 5.48
N THR A 138 3.28 -7.06 5.82
CA THR A 138 4.05 -7.82 4.83
C THR A 138 3.75 -9.31 4.90
N TRP A 139 3.35 -9.87 3.75
CA TRP A 139 3.01 -11.27 3.56
C TRP A 139 4.15 -12.01 2.81
N PRO A 140 4.27 -13.35 2.89
CA PRO A 140 5.43 -14.10 2.43
C PRO A 140 5.48 -14.27 0.90
N SER A 141 5.59 -13.14 0.17
CA SER A 141 5.94 -13.14 -1.25
C SER A 141 7.36 -13.69 -1.44
N ALA A 142 7.52 -14.56 -2.42
CA ALA A 142 8.80 -15.21 -2.73
C ALA A 142 9.87 -14.23 -3.25
N GLY A 143 9.49 -13.02 -3.67
CA GLY A 143 10.41 -12.08 -4.29
C GLY A 143 10.98 -12.61 -5.62
N ASN A 144 10.23 -13.43 -6.33
CA ASN A 144 10.59 -14.08 -7.59
C ASN A 144 9.41 -14.01 -8.57
N ALA A 145 9.67 -13.51 -9.78
CA ALA A 145 8.65 -13.34 -10.81
C ALA A 145 7.99 -14.66 -11.27
N GLY A 146 8.66 -15.80 -11.14
CA GLY A 146 8.11 -17.11 -11.46
C GLY A 146 7.15 -17.69 -10.40
N ALA A 147 7.08 -17.09 -9.22
CA ALA A 147 6.33 -17.62 -8.08
C ALA A 147 4.90 -17.08 -7.95
N TYR A 148 4.28 -16.62 -9.03
CA TYR A 148 2.97 -15.93 -8.98
C TYR A 148 1.87 -16.74 -8.27
N LEU A 149 1.74 -18.04 -8.55
CA LEU A 149 0.73 -18.89 -7.91
C LEU A 149 1.04 -19.13 -6.43
N ALA A 150 2.31 -19.36 -6.08
CA ALA A 150 2.72 -19.53 -4.70
C ALA A 150 2.48 -18.25 -3.88
N ASP A 151 2.71 -17.08 -4.48
CA ASP A 151 2.45 -15.79 -3.88
C ASP A 151 0.94 -15.53 -3.67
N ARG A 152 0.08 -15.98 -4.61
CA ARG A 152 -1.37 -15.95 -4.41
C ARG A 152 -1.78 -16.73 -3.16
N ASP A 153 -1.30 -17.96 -3.03
CA ASP A 153 -1.61 -18.80 -1.86
C ASP A 153 -1.05 -18.18 -0.57
N ALA A 154 0.13 -17.57 -0.64
CA ALA A 154 0.74 -16.89 0.49
C ALA A 154 -0.04 -15.64 0.91
N SER A 155 -0.60 -14.89 -0.05
CA SER A 155 -1.49 -13.77 0.22
C SER A 155 -2.78 -14.26 0.90
N ASP A 156 -3.40 -15.32 0.38
CA ASP A 156 -4.62 -15.89 0.96
C ASP A 156 -4.41 -16.43 2.38
N PHE A 157 -3.25 -17.07 2.63
CA PHE A 157 -2.83 -17.50 3.98
C PHE A 157 -2.80 -16.32 4.96
N SER A 158 -2.45 -15.14 4.52
CA SER A 158 -2.20 -13.97 5.38
C SER A 158 -3.47 -13.20 5.77
N ARG A 159 -4.66 -13.57 5.25
CA ARG A 159 -5.93 -12.85 5.47
C ARG A 159 -6.31 -12.69 6.94
N ALA A 160 -6.17 -13.75 7.72
CA ALA A 160 -6.56 -13.71 9.15
C ALA A 160 -5.70 -12.74 9.95
N ALA A 161 -4.39 -12.69 9.66
CA ALA A 161 -3.47 -11.76 10.30
C ALA A 161 -3.76 -10.31 9.90
N LEU A 162 -4.07 -10.05 8.64
CA LEU A 162 -4.47 -8.72 8.18
C LEU A 162 -5.82 -8.29 8.81
N ALA A 163 -6.78 -9.21 8.94
CA ALA A 163 -8.06 -8.94 9.62
C ALA A 163 -7.89 -8.59 11.09
N ASP A 164 -6.94 -9.24 11.78
CA ASP A 164 -6.59 -8.89 13.17
C ASP A 164 -5.94 -7.51 13.25
N LEU A 165 -4.97 -7.22 12.38
CA LEU A 165 -4.33 -5.91 12.32
C LEU A 165 -5.33 -4.79 12.03
N LEU A 166 -6.21 -4.94 11.03
CA LEU A 166 -7.24 -3.95 10.73
C LEU A 166 -8.17 -3.70 11.93
N GLY A 167 -8.54 -4.78 12.63
CA GLY A 167 -9.32 -4.65 13.87
C GLY A 167 -8.56 -3.88 14.96
N LEU A 168 -7.26 -4.09 15.09
CA LEU A 168 -6.42 -3.40 16.05
C LEU A 168 -6.27 -1.92 15.70
N LEU A 169 -5.99 -1.60 14.42
CA LEU A 169 -5.83 -0.23 13.95
C LEU A 169 -7.09 0.61 14.08
N THR A 170 -8.26 0.01 13.95
CA THR A 170 -9.56 0.70 14.03
C THR A 170 -10.13 0.77 15.44
N LYS A 171 -9.61 -0.05 16.38
CA LYS A 171 -10.02 -0.06 17.78
C LYS A 171 -9.34 1.09 18.54
N ASN A 172 -10.04 1.71 19.48
CA ASN A 172 -9.48 2.69 20.44
C ASN A 172 -8.87 3.97 19.83
N ARG A 173 -9.22 4.34 18.62
CA ARG A 173 -8.83 5.64 18.07
C ARG A 173 -9.72 6.75 18.63
N ARG A 174 -9.12 7.84 19.08
CA ARG A 174 -9.84 9.06 19.49
C ARG A 174 -10.36 9.86 18.30
N SER A 175 -9.71 9.75 17.15
CA SER A 175 -10.11 10.44 15.92
C SER A 175 -11.33 9.77 15.29
N SER A 176 -12.28 10.56 14.82
CA SER A 176 -13.36 10.11 13.93
C SER A 176 -12.86 9.81 12.51
N GLU A 177 -11.61 10.18 12.19
CA GLU A 177 -10.99 9.96 10.90
C GLU A 177 -10.77 8.47 10.63
N PRO A 178 -11.00 8.03 9.39
CA PRO A 178 -10.73 6.66 8.99
C PRO A 178 -9.22 6.37 9.00
N VAL A 179 -8.88 5.09 9.09
CA VAL A 179 -7.52 4.59 8.87
C VAL A 179 -7.25 4.55 7.38
N PRO A 180 -6.30 5.31 6.86
CA PRO A 180 -5.86 5.19 5.48
C PRO A 180 -5.19 3.82 5.25
N VAL A 181 -5.62 3.12 4.20
CA VAL A 181 -5.05 1.83 3.79
C VAL A 181 -4.69 1.90 2.31
N LEU A 182 -3.42 1.75 2.00
CA LEU A 182 -2.90 1.65 0.64
C LEU A 182 -2.50 0.21 0.36
N ALA A 183 -3.19 -0.44 -0.56
CA ALA A 183 -2.92 -1.81 -0.95
C ALA A 183 -2.53 -1.89 -2.43
N HIS A 184 -1.34 -2.45 -2.71
CA HIS A 184 -0.78 -2.51 -4.05
C HIS A 184 -0.91 -3.90 -4.67
N SER A 185 -1.37 -3.97 -5.93
CA SER A 185 -1.34 -5.16 -6.78
C SER A 185 -2.00 -6.39 -6.13
N MET A 186 -1.28 -7.48 -5.89
CA MET A 186 -1.75 -8.66 -5.17
C MET A 186 -2.10 -8.38 -3.70
N GLY A 187 -1.48 -7.34 -3.10
CA GLY A 187 -1.89 -6.84 -1.78
C GLY A 187 -3.29 -6.24 -1.79
N ALA A 188 -3.72 -5.65 -2.90
CA ALA A 188 -5.11 -5.20 -3.09
C ALA A 188 -6.08 -6.39 -3.07
N ARG A 189 -5.73 -7.50 -3.75
CA ARG A 189 -6.51 -8.74 -3.71
C ARG A 189 -6.62 -9.27 -2.27
N LEU A 190 -5.50 -9.40 -1.57
CA LEU A 190 -5.46 -9.81 -0.17
C LEU A 190 -6.37 -8.94 0.70
N THR A 191 -6.31 -7.63 0.51
CA THR A 191 -7.11 -6.67 1.30
C THR A 191 -8.60 -6.87 1.03
N MET A 192 -9.03 -6.96 -0.23
CA MET A 192 -10.44 -7.17 -0.57
C MET A 192 -10.98 -8.48 0.00
N GLU A 193 -10.25 -9.59 -0.11
CA GLU A 193 -10.62 -10.87 0.52
C GLU A 193 -10.73 -10.75 2.05
N THR A 194 -9.84 -9.98 2.67
CA THR A 194 -9.88 -9.73 4.11
C THR A 194 -11.10 -8.92 4.53
N LEU A 195 -11.48 -7.89 3.74
CA LEU A 195 -12.69 -7.10 4.02
C LEU A 195 -13.96 -7.94 3.87
N VAL A 196 -14.03 -8.80 2.86
CA VAL A 196 -15.13 -9.77 2.68
C VAL A 196 -15.22 -10.69 3.90
N GLN A 197 -14.10 -11.25 4.37
CA GLN A 197 -14.05 -12.07 5.57
C GLN A 197 -14.57 -11.30 6.81
N LEU A 198 -14.15 -10.04 6.99
CA LEU A 198 -14.61 -9.17 8.08
C LEU A 198 -16.12 -8.91 8.00
N ARG A 199 -16.66 -8.66 6.81
CA ARG A 199 -18.11 -8.45 6.60
C ARG A 199 -18.90 -9.71 6.99
N LEU A 200 -18.49 -10.87 6.48
CA LEU A 200 -19.15 -12.15 6.76
C LEU A 200 -19.06 -12.55 8.24
N ALA A 201 -17.98 -12.15 8.92
CA ALA A 201 -17.82 -12.36 10.37
C ALA A 201 -18.59 -11.33 11.24
N GLY A 202 -19.43 -10.49 10.67
CA GLY A 202 -20.19 -9.47 11.40
C GLY A 202 -19.36 -8.29 11.93
N ARG A 203 -18.09 -8.13 11.46
CA ARG A 203 -17.16 -7.09 11.91
C ARG A 203 -17.24 -5.82 11.04
N GLY A 204 -18.44 -5.44 10.60
CA GLY A 204 -18.68 -4.27 9.74
C GLY A 204 -18.15 -2.95 10.32
N ALA A 205 -18.16 -2.79 11.62
CA ALA A 205 -17.60 -1.60 12.29
C ALA A 205 -16.12 -1.34 12.00
N VAL A 206 -15.33 -2.37 11.63
CA VAL A 206 -13.94 -2.21 11.16
C VAL A 206 -13.94 -1.55 9.80
N LEU A 207 -14.82 -1.97 8.89
CA LEU A 207 -14.94 -1.46 7.53
C LEU A 207 -15.34 0.03 7.52
N ASP A 208 -16.20 0.44 8.45
CA ASP A 208 -16.67 1.82 8.57
C ASP A 208 -15.58 2.81 8.98
N ARG A 209 -14.42 2.30 9.37
CA ARG A 209 -13.27 3.07 9.84
C ARG A 209 -12.04 2.95 8.93
N ILE A 210 -12.21 2.47 7.72
CA ILE A 210 -11.14 2.32 6.74
C ILE A 210 -11.40 3.24 5.55
N GLU A 211 -10.39 3.96 5.10
CA GLU A 211 -10.34 4.62 3.79
C GLU A 211 -9.36 3.84 2.91
N LEU A 212 -9.87 3.12 1.92
CA LEU A 212 -9.09 2.17 1.12
C LEU A 212 -8.73 2.73 -0.25
N VAL A 213 -7.46 2.65 -0.57
CA VAL A 213 -6.92 2.86 -1.92
C VAL A 213 -6.32 1.56 -2.44
N LEU A 214 -6.81 1.11 -3.57
CA LEU A 214 -6.30 -0.04 -4.32
C LEU A 214 -5.43 0.49 -5.47
N ALA A 215 -4.11 0.36 -5.36
CA ALA A 215 -3.18 0.79 -6.38
C ALA A 215 -2.85 -0.37 -7.34
N ALA A 216 -3.13 -0.20 -8.63
CA ALA A 216 -2.91 -1.20 -9.68
C ALA A 216 -3.41 -2.60 -9.27
N PRO A 217 -4.68 -2.77 -8.84
CA PRO A 217 -5.17 -4.00 -8.23
C PRO A 217 -5.12 -5.18 -9.20
N ASP A 218 -4.43 -6.24 -8.78
CA ASP A 218 -4.39 -7.53 -9.48
C ASP A 218 -5.58 -8.41 -9.09
N ILE A 219 -6.78 -7.92 -9.40
CA ILE A 219 -8.05 -8.56 -9.10
C ILE A 219 -8.83 -8.76 -10.39
N ASP A 220 -9.39 -9.95 -10.60
CA ASP A 220 -10.35 -10.21 -11.67
C ASP A 220 -11.59 -9.33 -11.48
N ILE A 221 -12.09 -8.70 -12.56
CA ILE A 221 -13.23 -7.77 -12.47
C ILE A 221 -14.51 -8.46 -11.97
N ASP A 222 -14.76 -9.70 -12.39
CA ASP A 222 -15.95 -10.42 -11.95
C ASP A 222 -15.84 -10.82 -10.48
N LEU A 223 -14.63 -11.20 -10.03
CA LEU A 223 -14.36 -11.41 -8.62
C LEU A 223 -14.57 -10.13 -7.81
N PHE A 224 -14.08 -8.99 -8.29
CA PHE A 224 -14.28 -7.70 -7.62
C PHE A 224 -15.76 -7.34 -7.49
N ARG A 225 -16.57 -7.57 -8.54
CA ARG A 225 -18.04 -7.38 -8.46
C ARG A 225 -18.67 -8.25 -7.37
N ALA A 226 -18.28 -9.53 -7.30
CA ALA A 226 -18.81 -10.45 -6.29
C ALA A 226 -18.38 -10.01 -4.87
N GLN A 227 -17.14 -9.55 -4.70
CA GLN A 227 -16.66 -9.00 -3.44
C GLN A 227 -17.46 -7.75 -3.03
N MET A 228 -17.68 -6.81 -3.95
CA MET A 228 -18.48 -5.60 -3.69
C MET A 228 -19.94 -5.93 -3.41
N ALA A 229 -20.53 -6.94 -4.05
CA ALA A 229 -21.88 -7.40 -3.73
C ALA A 229 -21.99 -7.90 -2.28
N THR A 230 -20.94 -8.56 -1.76
CA THR A 230 -20.87 -9.03 -0.36
C THR A 230 -20.61 -7.87 0.61
N LEU A 231 -19.69 -6.95 0.26
CA LEU A 231 -19.33 -5.82 1.11
C LEU A 231 -20.46 -4.80 1.22
N GLY A 232 -21.22 -4.61 0.16
CA GLY A 232 -22.15 -3.50 0.03
C GLY A 232 -21.41 -2.15 -0.10
N ARG A 233 -22.16 -1.06 -0.05
CA ARG A 233 -21.56 0.28 -0.06
C ARG A 233 -20.74 0.51 1.20
N MET A 234 -19.49 0.89 0.99
CA MET A 234 -18.60 1.28 2.08
C MET A 234 -18.92 2.70 2.55
N LYS A 235 -18.76 2.96 3.85
CA LYS A 235 -18.93 4.31 4.42
C LYS A 235 -17.96 5.31 3.78
N HIS A 236 -16.72 4.89 3.54
CA HIS A 236 -15.73 5.62 2.77
C HIS A 236 -15.56 4.91 1.43
N PRO A 237 -15.85 5.57 0.30
CA PRO A 237 -15.70 4.96 -1.03
C PRO A 237 -14.29 4.43 -1.26
N ILE A 238 -14.19 3.21 -1.79
CA ILE A 238 -12.91 2.64 -2.21
C ILE A 238 -12.40 3.43 -3.41
N THR A 239 -11.15 3.87 -3.37
CA THR A 239 -10.48 4.48 -4.52
C THR A 239 -9.64 3.43 -5.23
N VAL A 240 -9.78 3.31 -6.55
CA VAL A 240 -9.05 2.37 -7.40
C VAL A 240 -8.18 3.15 -8.37
N LEU A 241 -6.86 3.01 -8.26
CA LEU A 241 -5.92 3.59 -9.19
C LEU A 241 -5.64 2.59 -10.32
N VAL A 242 -5.94 2.97 -11.54
CA VAL A 242 -5.83 2.13 -12.74
C VAL A 242 -4.79 2.69 -13.72
N SER A 243 -4.21 1.80 -14.53
CA SER A 243 -3.27 2.16 -15.59
C SER A 243 -3.41 1.17 -16.73
N SER A 244 -3.98 1.61 -17.86
CA SER A 244 -4.35 0.76 -18.99
C SER A 244 -3.15 0.12 -19.70
N ASP A 245 -1.96 0.67 -19.55
CA ASP A 245 -0.72 0.23 -20.18
C ASP A 245 0.17 -0.64 -19.27
N ASP A 246 -0.21 -0.90 -18.01
CA ASP A 246 0.57 -1.64 -17.01
C ASP A 246 1.03 -3.02 -17.50
N PRO A 247 2.34 -3.25 -17.69
CA PRO A 247 2.86 -4.49 -18.26
C PRO A 247 2.77 -5.66 -17.27
N ALA A 248 2.86 -5.41 -15.96
CA ALA A 248 2.78 -6.46 -14.94
C ALA A 248 1.36 -7.02 -14.85
N LEU A 249 0.35 -6.17 -14.90
CA LEU A 249 -1.05 -6.59 -14.92
C LEU A 249 -1.44 -7.27 -16.25
N LYS A 250 -0.86 -6.83 -17.39
CA LYS A 250 -1.02 -7.52 -18.67
C LYS A 250 -0.44 -8.94 -18.61
N LEU A 251 0.70 -9.13 -17.94
CA LEU A 251 1.27 -10.45 -17.72
C LEU A 251 0.39 -11.30 -16.78
N SER A 252 -0.05 -10.74 -15.66
CA SER A 252 -0.99 -11.40 -14.73
C SER A 252 -2.28 -11.84 -15.42
N SER A 253 -2.86 -10.97 -16.27
CA SER A 253 -4.04 -11.29 -17.08
C SER A 253 -3.80 -12.50 -17.98
N ARG A 254 -2.65 -12.57 -18.64
CA ARG A 254 -2.27 -13.72 -19.50
C ARG A 254 -2.15 -15.02 -18.69
N LEU A 255 -1.53 -14.98 -17.51
CA LEU A 255 -1.41 -16.11 -16.61
C LEU A 255 -2.78 -16.60 -16.10
N ALA A 256 -3.76 -15.73 -16.05
CA ALA A 256 -5.13 -16.01 -15.62
C ALA A 256 -6.10 -16.14 -16.81
N ALA A 257 -5.72 -16.85 -17.86
CA ALA A 257 -6.55 -17.11 -19.04
C ALA A 257 -7.14 -15.83 -19.67
N ARG A 258 -6.38 -14.74 -19.72
CA ARG A 258 -6.75 -13.41 -20.25
C ARG A 258 -7.93 -12.74 -19.54
N ARG A 259 -8.17 -13.11 -18.27
CA ARG A 259 -9.16 -12.42 -17.45
C ARG A 259 -8.71 -10.97 -17.19
N MET A 260 -9.63 -10.02 -17.41
CA MET A 260 -9.34 -8.60 -17.21
C MET A 260 -9.04 -8.30 -15.74
N ARG A 261 -7.98 -7.55 -15.51
CA ARG A 261 -7.60 -7.08 -14.17
C ARG A 261 -8.19 -5.70 -13.93
N LEU A 262 -8.73 -5.49 -12.74
CA LEU A 262 -9.32 -4.21 -12.34
C LEU A 262 -8.34 -3.04 -12.52
N GLY A 263 -7.05 -3.26 -12.22
CA GLY A 263 -6.01 -2.25 -12.42
C GLY A 263 -5.69 -1.87 -13.87
N LEU A 264 -6.20 -2.65 -14.85
CA LEU A 264 -6.13 -2.35 -16.30
C LEU A 264 -7.43 -1.72 -16.82
N ALA A 265 -8.40 -1.42 -15.96
CA ALA A 265 -9.69 -0.92 -16.39
C ALA A 265 -9.54 0.41 -17.15
N ASP A 266 -10.21 0.49 -18.30
CA ASP A 266 -10.37 1.73 -19.06
C ASP A 266 -11.51 2.54 -18.45
N VAL A 267 -11.23 3.73 -17.96
CA VAL A 267 -12.23 4.63 -17.36
C VAL A 267 -13.29 5.11 -18.36
N HIS A 268 -13.01 5.01 -19.66
CA HIS A 268 -13.95 5.36 -20.73
C HIS A 268 -14.87 4.20 -21.13
N ASP A 269 -14.59 2.97 -20.65
CA ASP A 269 -15.48 1.82 -20.92
C ASP A 269 -16.79 1.97 -20.15
N PRO A 270 -17.96 1.97 -20.86
CA PRO A 270 -19.25 2.07 -20.20
C PRO A 270 -19.55 0.98 -19.17
N ALA A 271 -18.94 -0.21 -19.30
CA ALA A 271 -19.09 -1.28 -18.31
C ALA A 271 -18.35 -0.97 -17.00
N ILE A 272 -17.18 -0.33 -17.09
CA ILE A 272 -16.41 0.14 -15.94
C ILE A 272 -17.10 1.32 -15.26
N GLN A 273 -17.66 2.22 -16.04
CA GLN A 273 -18.45 3.34 -15.51
C GLN A 273 -19.69 2.85 -14.73
N ARG A 274 -20.42 1.89 -15.29
CA ARG A 274 -21.56 1.25 -14.58
C ARG A 274 -21.12 0.58 -13.29
N LEU A 275 -20.01 -0.17 -13.32
CA LEU A 275 -19.43 -0.81 -12.13
C LEU A 275 -19.15 0.24 -11.04
N ALA A 276 -18.54 1.37 -11.40
CA ALA A 276 -18.22 2.43 -10.44
C ALA A 276 -19.49 3.02 -9.79
N VAL A 277 -20.53 3.27 -10.58
CA VAL A 277 -21.82 3.79 -10.08
C VAL A 277 -22.53 2.77 -9.17
N GLU A 278 -22.62 1.51 -9.61
CA GLU A 278 -23.30 0.44 -8.87
C GLU A 278 -22.64 0.16 -7.51
N THR A 279 -21.33 0.13 -7.49
CA THR A 279 -20.56 -0.19 -6.28
C THR A 279 -20.23 1.01 -5.41
N GLY A 280 -20.33 2.23 -5.96
CA GLY A 280 -19.96 3.46 -5.28
C GLY A 280 -18.45 3.66 -5.09
N ILE A 281 -17.62 3.00 -5.91
CA ILE A 281 -16.17 3.20 -5.90
C ILE A 281 -15.77 4.44 -6.70
N ARG A 282 -14.55 4.92 -6.48
CA ARG A 282 -13.89 5.95 -7.29
C ARG A 282 -12.81 5.28 -8.12
N ILE A 283 -12.78 5.54 -9.42
CA ILE A 283 -11.70 5.07 -10.30
C ILE A 283 -10.91 6.27 -10.77
N VAL A 284 -9.60 6.19 -10.63
CA VAL A 284 -8.65 7.25 -11.02
C VAL A 284 -7.66 6.65 -12.01
N ASP A 285 -7.62 7.19 -13.22
CA ASP A 285 -6.62 6.83 -14.21
C ASP A 285 -5.30 7.54 -13.89
N ILE A 286 -4.25 6.75 -13.73
CA ILE A 286 -2.88 7.22 -13.47
C ILE A 286 -1.92 6.83 -14.60
N THR A 287 -2.45 6.50 -15.79
CA THR A 287 -1.64 6.05 -16.94
C THR A 287 -0.57 7.07 -17.32
N ASP A 288 -0.90 8.36 -17.26
CA ASP A 288 0.00 9.45 -17.64
C ASP A 288 0.93 9.92 -16.50
N ILE A 289 0.79 9.35 -15.30
CA ILE A 289 1.68 9.69 -14.19
C ILE A 289 3.09 9.18 -14.47
N THR A 290 4.05 10.10 -14.48
CA THR A 290 5.47 9.76 -14.54
C THR A 290 5.96 9.25 -13.19
N THR A 291 6.89 8.31 -13.21
CA THR A 291 7.52 7.78 -12.01
C THR A 291 8.94 7.35 -12.32
N ASN A 292 9.83 7.48 -11.35
CA ASN A 292 11.18 6.93 -11.42
C ASN A 292 11.21 5.40 -11.22
N ASP A 293 10.07 4.80 -10.89
CA ASP A 293 9.85 3.37 -10.68
C ASP A 293 9.21 2.73 -11.92
N SER A 294 8.75 1.49 -11.81
CA SER A 294 8.04 0.81 -12.89
C SER A 294 6.65 1.41 -13.14
N ALA A 295 6.11 1.22 -14.36
CA ALA A 295 4.72 1.60 -14.66
C ALA A 295 3.71 0.98 -13.70
N HIS A 296 4.00 -0.19 -13.12
CA HIS A 296 3.18 -0.85 -12.10
C HIS A 296 3.21 -0.12 -10.74
N SER A 297 4.16 0.78 -10.53
CA SER A 297 4.34 1.56 -9.30
C SER A 297 4.02 3.05 -9.47
N ARG A 298 3.24 3.44 -10.48
CA ARG A 298 2.87 4.86 -10.74
C ARG A 298 2.23 5.55 -9.54
N TYR A 299 1.58 4.81 -8.66
CA TYR A 299 1.04 5.36 -7.41
C TYR A 299 2.11 6.03 -6.54
N VAL A 300 3.38 5.61 -6.67
CA VAL A 300 4.51 6.25 -5.97
C VAL A 300 4.71 7.68 -6.49
N GLY A 301 4.75 7.87 -7.81
CA GLY A 301 4.85 9.19 -8.42
C GLY A 301 3.68 10.11 -8.06
N LEU A 302 2.47 9.54 -7.96
CA LEU A 302 1.28 10.28 -7.51
C LEU A 302 1.43 10.78 -6.07
N LEU A 303 1.96 9.93 -5.18
CA LEU A 303 2.10 10.24 -3.75
C LEU A 303 3.30 11.12 -3.43
N SER A 304 4.37 11.05 -4.24
CA SER A 304 5.58 11.87 -4.07
C SER A 304 5.44 13.30 -4.60
N GLY A 305 4.30 13.66 -5.17
CA GLY A 305 4.09 14.99 -5.76
C GLY A 305 4.82 15.22 -7.09
N GLU A 306 5.47 14.20 -7.66
CA GLU A 306 6.11 14.30 -8.99
C GLU A 306 5.10 14.64 -10.10
N ALA A 307 3.82 14.39 -9.87
CA ALA A 307 2.72 14.65 -10.81
C ALA A 307 2.29 16.13 -10.91
N GLY A 308 2.99 17.07 -10.25
CA GLY A 308 2.72 18.51 -10.30
C GLY A 308 1.51 18.94 -9.45
N ALA A 309 1.78 19.81 -8.48
CA ALA A 309 0.85 20.64 -7.71
C ALA A 309 -0.49 19.99 -7.28
N MET A 310 -0.43 18.94 -6.49
CA MET A 310 -1.52 18.53 -5.63
C MET A 310 -1.24 19.04 -4.21
N ASP A 311 -2.27 19.63 -3.58
CA ASP A 311 -2.17 20.13 -2.21
C ASP A 311 -1.93 18.96 -1.25
N ASN A 312 -0.66 18.78 -0.84
CA ASN A 312 -0.14 17.57 -0.20
C ASN A 312 -0.42 17.47 1.31
N ASN A 313 -1.46 18.12 1.80
CA ASN A 313 -1.69 18.17 3.25
C ASN A 313 -2.16 16.85 3.88
N THR A 314 -2.43 15.81 3.09
CA THR A 314 -2.69 14.45 3.59
C THR A 314 -2.34 13.38 2.54
N LEU A 315 -1.91 12.19 2.98
CA LEU A 315 -1.63 11.01 2.13
C LEU A 315 -2.73 10.71 1.09
N PHE A 316 -3.97 11.10 1.37
CA PHE A 316 -5.15 10.87 0.54
C PHE A 316 -5.80 12.16 0.02
N GLY A 317 -5.33 13.34 0.43
CA GLY A 317 -5.89 14.62 -0.02
C GLY A 317 -5.72 14.82 -1.52
N GLY A 318 -4.53 14.60 -2.03
CA GLY A 318 -4.25 14.66 -3.47
C GLY A 318 -5.01 13.60 -4.28
N MET A 319 -5.16 12.38 -3.75
CA MET A 319 -5.94 11.30 -4.40
C MET A 319 -7.44 11.58 -4.39
N ARG A 320 -7.98 12.22 -3.34
CA ARG A 320 -9.38 12.68 -3.32
C ARG A 320 -9.64 13.72 -4.40
N GLN A 321 -8.71 14.62 -4.64
CA GLN A 321 -8.81 15.68 -5.64
C GLN A 321 -8.73 15.13 -7.06
N ALA A 322 -7.79 14.20 -7.33
CA ALA A 322 -7.70 13.49 -8.62
C ALA A 322 -8.95 12.63 -8.88
N GLY A 323 -9.46 11.91 -7.86
CA GLY A 323 -10.70 11.12 -7.96
C GLY A 323 -11.94 11.94 -8.25
N ALA A 324 -12.03 13.20 -7.76
CA ALA A 324 -13.12 14.10 -8.10
C ALA A 324 -13.15 14.46 -9.58
N PHE A 325 -12.00 14.55 -10.24
CA PHE A 325 -11.91 14.89 -11.67
C PHE A 325 -12.45 13.79 -12.59
N VAL A 326 -12.23 12.52 -12.26
CA VAL A 326 -12.68 11.38 -13.08
C VAL A 326 -14.16 11.06 -12.85
N PHE A 327 -14.65 11.25 -11.64
CA PHE A 327 -16.03 10.93 -11.27
C PHE A 327 -17.08 11.91 -11.82
N ASN A 328 -16.69 13.18 -12.04
CA ASN A 328 -17.61 14.21 -12.57
C ASN A 328 -17.95 14.03 -14.06
N GLN A 329 -17.21 13.21 -14.80
CA GLN A 329 -17.52 12.88 -16.20
C GLN A 329 -18.54 11.73 -16.36
N VAL A 330 -18.69 10.87 -15.35
CA VAL A 330 -19.50 9.64 -15.43
C VAL A 330 -20.96 9.85 -15.06
N GLY A 331 -21.28 10.91 -14.34
CA GLY A 331 -22.63 11.12 -13.76
C GLY A 331 -23.57 12.03 -14.52
N GLY A 332 -23.31 12.44 -15.76
CA GLY A 332 -24.27 13.24 -16.57
C GLY A 332 -24.80 14.55 -15.95
N VAL A 333 -24.30 14.93 -14.77
CA VAL A 333 -24.58 16.20 -14.10
C VAL A 333 -23.22 16.87 -13.91
N PHE A 334 -22.92 17.76 -14.82
CA PHE A 334 -21.78 18.68 -14.72
C PHE A 334 -22.01 19.62 -13.54
N THR A 335 -21.57 19.24 -12.34
CA THR A 335 -21.26 20.18 -11.29
C THR A 335 -19.74 20.19 -11.15
N GLY A 336 -19.09 20.83 -12.10
CA GLY A 336 -17.68 21.12 -12.03
C GLY A 336 -17.44 22.04 -10.84
N ILE A 337 -16.67 21.59 -9.87
CA ILE A 337 -16.04 22.45 -8.86
C ILE A 337 -14.84 23.18 -9.51
N GLY A 338 -14.93 23.50 -10.77
CA GLY A 338 -13.99 24.31 -11.52
C GLY A 338 -14.62 25.58 -12.13
N GLY A 339 -15.89 25.86 -11.84
CA GLY A 339 -16.64 26.94 -12.47
C GLY A 339 -17.15 28.05 -11.57
N ALA A 340 -16.62 28.20 -10.37
CA ALA A 340 -17.02 29.28 -9.45
C ALA A 340 -15.83 30.15 -9.02
N LEU A 341 -15.04 30.61 -9.98
CA LEU A 341 -14.13 31.74 -9.80
C LEU A 341 -14.13 32.57 -11.08
N THR A 342 -15.29 33.08 -11.49
CA THR A 342 -15.44 34.31 -12.26
C THR A 342 -16.93 34.71 -12.21
N GLU A 343 -17.28 35.47 -11.20
CA GLU A 343 -17.98 36.74 -11.22
C GLU A 343 -18.08 37.27 -9.79
#